data_846d151c92db2eccfab5088b3e6366e4
#
_entry.id   846d151c92db2eccfab5088b3e6366e4
#
_cell.length_a   1.000
_cell.length_b   1.000
_cell.length_c   1.000
_cell.angle_alpha   90.00
_cell.angle_beta   90.00
_cell.angle_gamma   90.00
#
_symmetry.space_group_name_H-M   'P 1'
#
loop_
_entity.id
_entity.type
_entity.pdbx_description
1 polymer ?
#
loop_
_entity_poly.entity_id
_entity_poly.type
_entity_poly.pdbx_seq_one_letter_code
_entity_poly.pdbx_strand_id
1 'polypeptide(L)'
;MSEIVAGAVRALNAKLGGAGIDGSVRFVIEDEGAVRIDAGGATADDGSDADCTLTASAETFQGLLDGELDPTGAFMSGRLTVDGDMGLAMRLGSLLA
;
A
#
# COMPACT_ATOMS: atom_id res chain seq x y z
N MET A 1 1.14 -14.21 10.12
CA MET A 1 0.84 -12.81 9.71
C MET A 1 1.05 -11.91 10.92
N SER A 2 1.75 -10.80 10.74
CA SER A 2 2.00 -9.88 11.86
C SER A 2 0.73 -9.07 12.18
N GLU A 3 0.67 -8.53 13.38
CA GLU A 3 -0.43 -7.64 13.75
C GLU A 3 -0.44 -6.37 12.91
N ILE A 4 0.75 -5.90 12.50
CA ILE A 4 0.90 -4.73 11.63
C ILE A 4 0.27 -5.03 10.26
N VAL A 5 0.57 -6.19 9.69
CA VAL A 5 -0.01 -6.57 8.39
C VAL A 5 -1.53 -6.73 8.50
N ALA A 6 -2.01 -7.39 9.54
CA ALA A 6 -3.46 -7.57 9.76
C ALA A 6 -4.15 -6.22 9.93
N GLY A 7 -3.55 -5.32 10.70
CA GLY A 7 -4.08 -3.96 10.88
C GLY A 7 -4.06 -3.16 9.59
N ALA A 8 -3.00 -3.31 8.80
CA ALA A 8 -2.88 -2.64 7.50
C ALA A 8 -3.98 -3.10 6.54
N VAL A 9 -4.26 -4.39 6.50
CA VAL A 9 -5.34 -4.93 5.65
C VAL A 9 -6.67 -4.29 6.03
N ARG A 10 -6.98 -4.24 7.33
CA ARG A 10 -8.23 -3.63 7.80
C ARG A 10 -8.31 -2.14 7.45
N ALA A 11 -7.21 -1.41 7.68
CA ALA A 11 -7.17 0.02 7.43
C ALA A 11 -7.29 0.33 5.94
N LEU A 12 -6.61 -0.42 5.09
CA LEU A 12 -6.70 -0.25 3.65
C LEU A 12 -8.11 -0.54 3.13
N ASN A 13 -8.74 -1.60 3.61
CA ASN A 13 -10.10 -1.92 3.20
C ASN A 13 -11.09 -0.84 3.65
N ALA A 14 -10.87 -0.24 4.81
CA ALA A 14 -11.69 0.88 5.27
C ALA A 14 -11.51 2.10 4.36
N LYS A 15 -10.27 2.41 3.98
CA LYS A 15 -9.97 3.51 3.05
C LYS A 15 -10.54 3.28 1.67
N LEU A 16 -10.49 2.05 1.19
CA LEU A 16 -11.01 1.69 -0.13
C LEU A 16 -12.54 1.63 -0.16
N GLY A 17 -13.18 1.55 1.01
CA GLY A 17 -14.63 1.48 1.10
C GLY A 17 -15.22 0.22 0.49
N GLY A 18 -14.47 -0.87 0.50
CA GLY A 18 -14.88 -2.13 -0.11
C GLY A 18 -14.59 -2.23 -1.60
N ALA A 19 -14.08 -1.17 -2.21
CA ALA A 19 -13.67 -1.20 -3.61
C ALA A 19 -12.25 -1.74 -3.73
N GLY A 20 -11.88 -2.17 -4.92
CA GLY A 20 -10.51 -2.54 -5.22
C GLY A 20 -9.91 -1.59 -6.24
N ILE A 21 -8.81 -2.00 -6.83
CA ILE A 21 -8.15 -1.27 -7.90
C ILE A 21 -8.08 -2.14 -9.14
N ASP A 22 -7.90 -1.48 -10.29
CA ASP A 22 -7.73 -2.18 -11.55
C ASP A 22 -6.24 -2.52 -11.70
N GLY A 23 -5.89 -3.77 -11.43
CA GLY A 23 -4.51 -4.23 -11.39
C GLY A 23 -4.18 -4.78 -10.01
N SER A 24 -2.88 -4.94 -9.72
CA SER A 24 -2.43 -5.47 -8.45
C SER A 24 -1.22 -4.70 -7.94
N VAL A 25 -1.23 -4.39 -6.65
CA VAL A 25 -0.14 -3.70 -5.96
C VAL A 25 0.25 -4.52 -4.74
N ARG A 26 1.56 -4.72 -4.57
CA ARG A 26 2.11 -5.26 -3.33
C ARG A 26 2.68 -4.10 -2.53
N PHE A 27 2.23 -3.92 -1.31
CA PHE A 27 2.79 -2.91 -0.42
C PHE A 27 3.63 -3.63 0.64
N VAL A 28 4.96 -3.48 0.54
CA VAL A 28 5.89 -4.08 1.49
C VAL A 28 6.09 -3.12 2.66
N ILE A 29 5.78 -3.59 3.85
CA ILE A 29 6.01 -2.85 5.09
C ILE A 29 7.27 -3.42 5.69
N GLU A 30 8.35 -2.66 5.69
CA GLU A 30 9.67 -3.12 6.09
C GLU A 30 9.62 -3.77 7.47
N ASP A 31 10.26 -4.93 7.59
CA ASP A 31 10.36 -5.72 8.82
C ASP A 31 9.04 -6.31 9.33
N GLU A 32 7.92 -6.08 8.64
CA GLU A 32 6.60 -6.56 9.08
C GLU A 32 5.97 -7.56 8.12
N GLY A 33 6.07 -7.33 6.83
CA GLY A 33 5.47 -8.18 5.82
C GLY A 33 4.93 -7.38 4.67
N ALA A 34 3.93 -7.91 3.97
CA ALA A 34 3.38 -7.24 2.80
C ALA A 34 1.87 -7.41 2.70
N VAL A 35 1.23 -6.42 2.10
CA VAL A 35 -0.20 -6.39 1.84
C VAL A 35 -0.41 -6.35 0.34
N ARG A 36 -1.39 -7.08 -0.16
CA ARG A 36 -1.76 -7.07 -1.57
C ARG A 36 -3.06 -6.32 -1.75
N ILE A 37 -3.10 -5.47 -2.77
CA ILE A 37 -4.30 -4.71 -3.12
C ILE A 37 -4.62 -5.01 -4.58
N ASP A 38 -5.84 -5.46 -4.85
CA ASP A 38 -6.27 -5.78 -6.20
C ASP A 38 -7.77 -5.47 -6.34
N ALA A 39 -8.42 -6.03 -7.36
CA ALA A 39 -9.84 -5.78 -7.60
C ALA A 39 -10.72 -6.21 -6.43
N GLY A 40 -10.28 -7.16 -5.62
CA GLY A 40 -11.01 -7.63 -4.44
C GLY A 40 -10.76 -6.84 -3.18
N GLY A 41 -9.92 -5.81 -3.22
CA GLY A 41 -9.54 -5.01 -2.06
C GLY A 41 -8.18 -5.39 -1.52
N ALA A 42 -7.97 -5.20 -0.22
CA ALA A 42 -6.69 -5.47 0.43
C ALA A 42 -6.72 -6.81 1.16
N THR A 43 -5.66 -7.59 1.00
CA THR A 43 -5.45 -8.87 1.69
C THR A 43 -3.98 -9.00 2.06
N ALA A 44 -3.66 -9.96 2.91
CA ALA A 44 -2.25 -10.28 3.17
C ALA A 44 -1.63 -10.81 1.87
N ASP A 45 -0.38 -10.40 1.60
CA ASP A 45 0.29 -10.82 0.37
C ASP A 45 0.56 -12.33 0.41
N ASP A 46 0.29 -13.00 -0.70
CA ASP A 46 0.45 -14.45 -0.84
C ASP A 46 1.68 -14.84 -1.68
N GLY A 47 2.50 -13.87 -2.06
CA GLY A 47 3.68 -14.12 -2.88
C GLY A 47 3.42 -14.12 -4.38
N SER A 48 2.17 -13.90 -4.81
CA SER A 48 1.84 -13.80 -6.23
C SER A 48 2.48 -12.55 -6.84
N ASP A 49 2.69 -12.58 -8.15
CA ASP A 49 3.21 -11.42 -8.86
C ASP A 49 2.26 -10.23 -8.72
N ALA A 50 2.83 -9.03 -8.70
CA ALA A 50 2.07 -7.78 -8.66
C ALA A 50 2.56 -6.86 -9.77
N ASP A 51 1.65 -6.03 -10.29
CA ASP A 51 1.98 -5.07 -11.34
C ASP A 51 2.85 -3.93 -10.81
N CYS A 52 2.76 -3.67 -9.52
CA CYS A 52 3.52 -2.61 -8.86
C CYS A 52 3.87 -3.06 -7.45
N THR A 53 5.06 -2.71 -6.98
CA THR A 53 5.48 -2.96 -5.60
C THR A 53 5.87 -1.64 -4.96
N LEU A 54 5.25 -1.33 -3.84
CA LEU A 54 5.58 -0.18 -3.02
C LEU A 54 6.26 -0.68 -1.76
N THR A 55 7.29 0.03 -1.30
CA THR A 55 8.02 -0.34 -0.10
C THR A 55 8.18 0.88 0.80
N ALA A 56 7.86 0.73 2.06
CA ALA A 56 8.00 1.80 3.05
C ALA A 56 8.15 1.19 4.44
N SER A 57 8.64 2.00 5.39
CA SER A 57 8.66 1.60 6.80
C SER A 57 7.24 1.59 7.36
N ALA A 58 7.05 0.88 8.47
CA ALA A 58 5.75 0.85 9.14
C ALA A 58 5.32 2.26 9.54
N GLU A 59 6.25 3.09 10.01
CA GLU A 59 5.95 4.48 10.38
C GLU A 59 5.47 5.29 9.17
N THR A 60 6.16 5.17 8.03
CA THR A 60 5.76 5.87 6.80
C THR A 60 4.39 5.38 6.32
N PHE A 61 4.18 4.08 6.33
CA PHE A 61 2.90 3.50 5.93
C PHE A 61 1.76 4.03 6.82
N GLN A 62 1.98 4.08 8.12
CA GLN A 62 0.99 4.60 9.06
C GLN A 62 0.67 6.07 8.76
N GLY A 63 1.69 6.88 8.49
CA GLY A 63 1.51 8.29 8.13
C GLY A 63 0.70 8.46 6.85
N LEU A 64 0.91 7.58 5.87
CA LEU A 64 0.12 7.61 4.64
C LEU A 64 -1.34 7.27 4.90
N LEU A 65 -1.61 6.29 5.75
CA LEU A 65 -2.99 5.91 6.11
C LEU A 65 -3.70 6.99 6.91
N ASP A 66 -2.97 7.67 7.79
CA ASP A 66 -3.54 8.73 8.63
C ASP A 66 -3.72 10.05 7.90
N GLY A 67 -3.19 10.16 6.69
CA GLY A 67 -3.22 11.40 5.93
C GLY A 67 -2.18 12.42 6.37
N GLU A 68 -1.26 12.05 7.26
CA GLU A 68 -0.19 12.93 7.73
C GLU A 68 0.93 13.08 6.71
N LEU A 69 1.11 12.06 5.86
CA LEU A 69 2.13 12.07 4.80
C LEU A 69 1.43 12.01 3.45
N ASP A 70 1.88 12.87 2.54
CA ASP A 70 1.44 12.82 1.16
C ASP A 70 2.23 11.74 0.42
N PRO A 71 1.58 10.81 -0.31
CA PRO A 71 2.28 9.77 -1.05
C PRO A 71 3.33 10.31 -2.02
N THR A 72 3.03 11.38 -2.73
CA THR A 72 3.98 11.99 -3.66
C THR A 72 5.19 12.55 -2.92
N GLY A 73 4.96 13.24 -1.80
CA GLY A 73 6.03 13.77 -0.97
C GLY A 73 6.89 12.66 -0.37
N ALA A 74 6.26 11.57 0.07
CA ALA A 74 6.99 10.42 0.61
C ALA A 74 7.87 9.79 -0.47
N PHE A 75 7.36 9.67 -1.69
CA PHE A 75 8.13 9.13 -2.80
C PHE A 75 9.33 10.03 -3.12
N MET A 76 9.11 11.34 -3.21
CA MET A 76 10.18 12.29 -3.54
C MET A 76 11.24 12.39 -2.46
N SER A 77 10.88 12.17 -1.20
CA SER A 77 11.83 12.20 -0.09
C SER A 77 12.54 10.87 0.13
N GLY A 78 12.22 9.84 -0.64
CA GLY A 78 12.85 8.53 -0.52
C GLY A 78 12.25 7.65 0.56
N ARG A 79 11.17 8.07 1.20
CA ARG A 79 10.48 7.27 2.23
C ARG A 79 9.62 6.17 1.63
N LEU A 80 9.15 6.37 0.41
CA LEU A 80 8.34 5.42 -0.32
C LEU A 80 9.07 5.06 -1.61
N THR A 81 9.28 3.77 -1.84
CA THR A 81 9.93 3.27 -3.04
C THR A 81 8.88 2.63 -3.93
N VAL A 82 8.94 2.88 -5.22
CA VAL A 82 8.00 2.34 -6.20
C VAL A 82 8.77 1.53 -7.24
N ASP A 83 8.32 0.31 -7.48
CA ASP A 83 8.88 -0.58 -8.50
C ASP A 83 7.72 -1.14 -9.33
N GLY A 84 7.76 -0.94 -10.64
CA GLY A 84 6.74 -1.40 -11.55
C GLY A 84 5.87 -0.27 -12.06
N ASP A 85 4.57 -0.49 -12.15
CA ASP A 85 3.63 0.45 -12.77
C ASP A 85 3.39 1.69 -11.91
N MET A 86 3.98 2.82 -12.31
CA MET A 86 3.83 4.09 -11.61
C MET A 86 2.38 4.60 -11.64
N GLY A 87 1.64 4.30 -12.70
CA GLY A 87 0.24 4.71 -12.80
C GLY A 87 -0.62 4.08 -11.71
N LEU A 88 -0.38 2.80 -11.42
CA LEU A 88 -1.07 2.11 -10.33
C LEU A 88 -0.68 2.69 -8.98
N ALA A 89 0.62 3.00 -8.79
CA ALA A 89 1.09 3.60 -7.55
C ALA A 89 0.40 4.93 -7.28
N MET A 90 0.30 5.78 -8.30
CA MET A 90 -0.36 7.07 -8.17
C MET A 90 -1.85 6.93 -7.91
N ARG A 91 -2.50 5.96 -8.56
CA ARG A 91 -3.93 5.71 -8.34
C ARG A 91 -4.19 5.26 -6.90
N LEU A 92 -3.37 4.34 -6.40
CA LEU A 92 -3.47 3.90 -5.02
C LEU A 92 -3.24 5.05 -4.05
N GLY A 93 -2.23 5.88 -4.32
CA GLY A 93 -1.96 7.05 -3.50
C GLY A 93 -3.16 7.99 -3.41
N SER A 94 -3.86 8.20 -4.52
CA SER A 94 -5.07 9.02 -4.56
C SER A 94 -6.19 8.42 -3.71
N LEU A 95 -6.31 7.09 -3.70
CA LEU A 95 -7.32 6.41 -2.90
C LEU A 95 -7.01 6.47 -1.41
N LEU A 96 -5.75 6.56 -1.04
CA LEU A 96 -5.32 6.65 0.36
C LEU A 96 -5.36 8.08 0.90
N ALA A 97 -5.34 9.05 0.02
CA ALA A 97 -5.31 10.46 0.42
C ALA A 97 -6.64 10.93 1.02
#